data_99fe9f1fbe15f6e107c2b76a15fee3a1
#
_entry.id   99fe9f1fbe15f6e107c2b76a15fee3a1
#
_cell.length_a   1.000
_cell.length_b   1.000
_cell.length_c   1.000
_cell.angle_alpha   90.00
_cell.angle_beta   90.00
_cell.angle_gamma   90.00
#
_symmetry.space_group_name_H-M   'P 1'
#
loop_
_entity.id
_entity.type
_entity.pdbx_description
1 polymer ?
#
loop_
_entity_poly.entity_id
_entity_poly.type
_entity_poly.pdbx_seq_one_letter_code
_entity_poly.pdbx_strand_id
1 'polypeptide(L)'
;MGHYSHRTFQWDSQAPGKAAVHCVIIGFTRDPGTKARLFKYEHARGEAREVSAVKTINAYLVDGPNVLVDKRSTPLAPDLPEVTYGSKPADAGNLVVTAEQYQAVMADPVMAPYVRPYVGAVELIRGQQRWCLWLTDMDPDAPSRSPELKRRLEGVAAERAKSKAASTRDWARFPHLFRQRGLVSDVPFVGIPEVSSEGRAYLPVAHFEPDVIISNKVYGAVDPDGIVFAVASSSMFITWMKTVGGRMKSDLSFSSTITWNGFPLPALTDKDRAALALGHQHGPRLGEGTQDIVRRVRGAAQMQCTGAKVRQRGPPPGGVKAGQPFGRCRPQRAVGERGQIARRARRGNRG
;
A
#
# COMPACT_ATOMS: atom_id res chain seq x y z
N MET A 1 -13.30 -17.11 20.20
CA MET A 1 -13.20 -17.08 18.73
C MET A 1 -14.49 -16.56 18.16
N GLY A 2 -14.47 -15.95 16.95
CA GLY A 2 -15.68 -15.38 16.34
C GLY A 2 -16.67 -16.47 15.92
N HIS A 3 -17.94 -16.29 16.20
CA HIS A 3 -18.98 -17.25 15.85
C HIS A 3 -19.86 -16.79 14.71
N TYR A 4 -19.91 -15.49 14.45
CA TYR A 4 -20.41 -15.00 13.18
C TYR A 4 -19.59 -13.80 12.71
N SER A 5 -19.50 -13.64 11.41
CA SER A 5 -18.74 -12.55 10.83
C SER A 5 -19.33 -12.09 9.50
N HIS A 6 -19.45 -10.81 9.34
CA HIS A 6 -19.69 -10.17 8.05
C HIS A 6 -18.37 -9.64 7.52
N ARG A 7 -17.97 -10.06 6.33
CA ARG A 7 -16.84 -9.49 5.61
C ARG A 7 -17.14 -8.05 5.21
N THR A 8 -16.16 -7.35 4.70
CA THR A 8 -16.27 -5.94 4.36
C THR A 8 -17.50 -5.62 3.53
N PHE A 9 -18.31 -4.69 4.02
CA PHE A 9 -19.47 -4.12 3.34
C PHE A 9 -19.51 -2.61 3.57
N GLN A 10 -20.26 -1.89 2.72
CA GLN A 10 -20.45 -0.46 2.88
C GLN A 10 -21.62 -0.18 3.81
N TRP A 11 -21.35 0.54 4.88
CA TRP A 11 -22.37 1.09 5.77
C TRP A 11 -22.74 2.49 5.32
N ASP A 12 -24.01 2.72 5.00
CA ASP A 12 -24.53 4.02 4.63
C ASP A 12 -25.27 4.63 5.85
N SER A 13 -24.82 5.80 6.27
CA SER A 13 -25.52 6.58 7.31
C SER A 13 -26.73 7.30 6.70
N GLN A 14 -27.87 7.31 7.43
CA GLN A 14 -29.04 8.11 7.07
C GLN A 14 -28.90 9.60 7.47
N ALA A 15 -27.81 9.97 8.14
CA ALA A 15 -27.58 11.34 8.58
C ALA A 15 -27.29 12.31 7.41
N PRO A 16 -27.63 13.60 7.56
CA PRO A 16 -27.21 14.63 6.60
C PRO A 16 -25.67 14.64 6.47
N GLY A 17 -25.15 14.61 5.23
CA GLY A 17 -23.71 14.56 4.99
C GLY A 17 -23.13 13.15 4.84
N LYS A 18 -23.96 12.15 4.61
CA LYS A 18 -23.70 10.71 4.34
C LYS A 18 -22.22 10.32 4.28
N ALA A 19 -21.66 9.89 5.40
CA ALA A 19 -20.37 9.21 5.40
C ALA A 19 -20.58 7.73 5.00
N ALA A 20 -20.11 7.35 3.83
CA ALA A 20 -20.02 5.95 3.44
C ALA A 20 -18.74 5.36 4.03
N VAL A 21 -18.87 4.43 4.97
CA VAL A 21 -17.74 3.73 5.58
C VAL A 21 -17.79 2.25 5.27
N HIS A 22 -16.62 1.63 5.09
CA HIS A 22 -16.53 0.18 4.94
C HIS A 22 -16.34 -0.44 6.33
N CYS A 23 -17.20 -1.40 6.66
CA CYS A 23 -17.27 -2.03 7.97
C CYS A 23 -17.12 -3.55 7.86
N VAL A 24 -16.72 -4.16 8.95
CA VAL A 24 -16.87 -5.59 9.23
C VAL A 24 -17.65 -5.76 10.53
N ILE A 25 -18.42 -6.84 10.67
CA ILE A 25 -19.09 -7.17 11.92
C ILE A 25 -18.53 -8.51 12.40
N ILE A 26 -18.13 -8.59 13.66
CA ILE A 26 -17.59 -9.79 14.26
C ILE A 26 -18.31 -10.02 15.58
N GLY A 27 -19.00 -11.15 15.68
CA GLY A 27 -19.66 -11.60 16.90
C GLY A 27 -18.87 -12.72 17.58
N PHE A 28 -18.84 -12.70 18.90
CA PHE A 28 -18.13 -13.69 19.70
C PHE A 28 -19.10 -14.33 20.69
N THR A 29 -18.90 -15.65 20.94
CA THR A 29 -19.58 -16.34 22.04
C THR A 29 -18.57 -17.19 22.82
N ARG A 30 -18.93 -17.53 24.06
CA ARG A 30 -18.19 -18.49 24.88
C ARG A 30 -18.76 -19.92 24.78
N ASP A 31 -19.93 -20.07 24.17
CA ASP A 31 -20.54 -21.37 23.95
C ASP A 31 -19.84 -22.13 22.82
N PRO A 32 -19.17 -23.24 23.10
CA PRO A 32 -18.46 -24.01 22.10
C PRO A 32 -19.38 -24.74 21.12
N GLY A 33 -20.68 -24.89 21.46
CA GLY A 33 -21.68 -25.56 20.61
C GLY A 33 -22.22 -24.66 19.50
N THR A 34 -21.97 -23.36 19.54
CA THR A 34 -22.48 -22.43 18.53
C THR A 34 -21.76 -22.62 17.22
N LYS A 35 -22.51 -22.84 16.13
CA LYS A 35 -21.96 -22.98 14.78
C LYS A 35 -21.43 -21.65 14.24
N ALA A 36 -20.27 -21.71 13.59
CA ALA A 36 -19.70 -20.56 12.92
C ALA A 36 -20.52 -20.15 11.69
N ARG A 37 -20.82 -18.85 11.56
CA ARG A 37 -21.55 -18.28 10.41
C ARG A 37 -20.74 -17.15 9.79
N LEU A 38 -20.43 -17.27 8.51
CA LEU A 38 -19.65 -16.29 7.75
C LEU A 38 -20.53 -15.74 6.62
N PHE A 39 -20.58 -14.41 6.53
CA PHE A 39 -21.32 -13.70 5.49
C PHE A 39 -20.35 -12.96 4.58
N LYS A 40 -20.53 -13.11 3.28
CA LYS A 40 -19.79 -12.38 2.23
C LYS A 40 -20.73 -11.52 1.41
N TYR A 41 -20.17 -10.50 0.81
CA TYR A 41 -20.86 -9.59 -0.10
C TYR A 41 -20.20 -9.70 -1.47
N GLU A 42 -20.98 -9.79 -2.54
CA GLU A 42 -20.46 -9.82 -3.89
C GLU A 42 -19.88 -8.46 -4.27
N HIS A 43 -20.57 -7.41 -3.84
CA HIS A 43 -20.13 -6.01 -3.92
C HIS A 43 -20.34 -5.36 -2.55
N ALA A 44 -19.56 -4.33 -2.23
CA ALA A 44 -19.64 -3.66 -0.92
C ALA A 44 -21.06 -3.17 -0.53
N ARG A 45 -21.92 -2.90 -1.52
CA ARG A 45 -23.34 -2.53 -1.34
C ARG A 45 -24.34 -3.66 -1.61
N GLY A 46 -23.85 -4.86 -1.86
CA GLY A 46 -24.68 -6.02 -2.15
C GLY A 46 -25.35 -6.61 -0.92
N GLU A 47 -26.16 -7.62 -1.15
CA GLU A 47 -26.78 -8.40 -0.07
C GLU A 47 -25.77 -9.37 0.56
N ALA A 48 -25.95 -9.61 1.86
CA ALA A 48 -25.17 -10.57 2.59
C ALA A 48 -25.53 -11.99 2.14
N ARG A 49 -24.56 -12.77 1.69
CA ARG A 49 -24.72 -14.20 1.38
C ARG A 49 -23.95 -15.04 2.40
N GLU A 50 -24.63 -15.96 3.05
CA GLU A 50 -24.00 -16.88 3.98
C GLU A 50 -23.13 -17.88 3.22
N VAL A 51 -21.91 -18.09 3.70
CA VAL A 51 -20.99 -19.11 3.18
C VAL A 51 -21.38 -20.45 3.80
N SER A 52 -21.65 -21.45 2.96
CA SER A 52 -22.03 -22.79 3.43
C SER A 52 -20.86 -23.54 4.06
N ALA A 53 -21.18 -24.42 5.03
CA ALA A 53 -20.25 -25.37 5.64
C ALA A 53 -18.99 -24.77 6.30
N VAL A 54 -19.09 -23.56 6.85
CA VAL A 54 -17.99 -22.90 7.59
C VAL A 54 -17.70 -23.71 8.86
N LYS A 55 -16.43 -24.08 9.04
CA LYS A 55 -15.95 -24.80 10.23
C LYS A 55 -15.31 -23.84 11.22
N THR A 56 -14.47 -22.93 10.75
CA THR A 56 -13.69 -22.02 11.60
C THR A 56 -13.51 -20.67 10.90
N ILE A 57 -13.87 -19.59 11.58
CA ILE A 57 -13.59 -18.24 11.07
C ILE A 57 -12.25 -17.79 11.64
N ASN A 58 -11.26 -17.59 10.78
CA ASN A 58 -9.94 -17.10 11.16
C ASN A 58 -9.87 -15.58 11.24
N ALA A 59 -8.71 -15.05 11.60
CA ALA A 59 -8.47 -13.60 11.76
C ALA A 59 -8.64 -12.78 10.45
N TYR A 60 -8.65 -13.43 9.30
CA TYR A 60 -8.90 -12.80 7.99
C TYR A 60 -10.36 -12.90 7.53
N LEU A 61 -11.25 -13.32 8.42
CA LEU A 61 -12.68 -13.54 8.16
C LEU A 61 -12.93 -14.46 6.96
N VAL A 62 -12.18 -15.55 6.90
CA VAL A 62 -12.37 -16.65 5.95
C VAL A 62 -12.45 -17.97 6.69
N ASP A 63 -13.10 -18.97 6.07
CA ASP A 63 -13.10 -20.33 6.59
C ASP A 63 -11.73 -20.97 6.38
N GLY A 64 -11.09 -21.38 7.46
CA GLY A 64 -9.76 -21.99 7.41
C GLY A 64 -9.04 -21.97 8.74
N PRO A 65 -7.83 -22.57 8.80
CA PRO A 65 -7.03 -22.61 10.01
C PRO A 65 -6.68 -21.18 10.48
N ASN A 66 -6.50 -21.04 11.80
CA ASN A 66 -6.18 -19.77 12.42
C ASN A 66 -4.66 -19.47 12.28
N VAL A 67 -4.25 -19.03 11.09
CA VAL A 67 -2.89 -18.63 10.77
C VAL A 67 -2.83 -17.10 10.71
N LEU A 68 -1.79 -16.49 11.28
CA LEU A 68 -1.52 -15.06 11.20
C LEU A 68 -0.25 -14.84 10.38
N VAL A 69 -0.32 -13.86 9.51
CA VAL A 69 0.84 -13.38 8.75
C VAL A 69 1.42 -12.18 9.46
N ASP A 70 2.62 -12.34 10.00
CA ASP A 70 3.34 -11.28 10.68
C ASP A 70 4.13 -10.41 9.70
N LYS A 71 4.41 -9.17 10.10
CA LYS A 71 5.32 -8.29 9.37
C LYS A 71 6.73 -8.88 9.32
N ARG A 72 7.34 -8.82 8.16
CA ARG A 72 8.72 -9.27 7.91
C ARG A 72 9.53 -8.14 7.28
N SER A 73 10.78 -8.01 7.71
CA SER A 73 11.73 -7.05 7.12
C SER A 73 12.28 -7.53 5.77
N THR A 74 12.37 -8.86 5.59
CA THR A 74 12.90 -9.51 4.39
C THR A 74 11.90 -10.50 3.82
N PRO A 75 11.92 -10.80 2.51
CA PRO A 75 11.06 -11.80 1.91
C PRO A 75 11.18 -13.18 2.57
N LEU A 76 10.04 -13.86 2.70
CA LEU A 76 9.99 -15.26 3.15
C LEU A 76 10.57 -16.21 2.10
N ALA A 77 10.29 -15.93 0.85
CA ALA A 77 10.78 -16.70 -0.29
C ALA A 77 12.12 -16.13 -0.76
N PRO A 78 13.19 -16.95 -0.83
CA PRO A 78 14.52 -16.50 -1.22
C PRO A 78 14.59 -16.01 -2.68
N ASP A 79 13.67 -16.46 -3.52
CA ASP A 79 13.60 -16.08 -4.93
C ASP A 79 12.94 -14.72 -5.18
N LEU A 80 12.40 -14.08 -4.13
CA LEU A 80 11.83 -12.74 -4.23
C LEU A 80 12.83 -11.68 -3.77
N PRO A 81 13.10 -10.64 -4.57
CA PRO A 81 13.94 -9.53 -4.15
C PRO A 81 13.20 -8.63 -3.15
N GLU A 82 13.95 -7.76 -2.49
CA GLU A 82 13.38 -6.69 -1.70
C GLU A 82 12.64 -5.68 -2.58
N VAL A 83 11.56 -5.15 -2.03
CA VAL A 83 10.75 -4.12 -2.68
C VAL A 83 10.84 -2.83 -1.89
N THR A 84 11.19 -1.75 -2.58
CA THR A 84 11.36 -0.43 -1.98
C THR A 84 10.37 0.59 -2.53
N TYR A 85 10.12 1.64 -1.77
CA TYR A 85 9.34 2.78 -2.25
C TYR A 85 10.05 3.53 -3.37
N GLY A 86 9.27 4.17 -4.24
CA GLY A 86 9.77 5.17 -5.15
C GLY A 86 10.08 6.52 -4.48
N SER A 87 10.33 7.51 -5.30
CA SER A 87 10.89 8.80 -4.92
C SER A 87 9.81 9.85 -4.70
N LYS A 88 10.02 10.75 -3.73
CA LYS A 88 9.11 11.87 -3.41
C LYS A 88 9.86 13.19 -3.50
N PRO A 89 9.42 14.12 -4.38
CA PRO A 89 10.12 15.39 -4.56
C PRO A 89 9.91 16.37 -3.39
N ALA A 90 8.70 16.53 -2.85
CA ALA A 90 8.29 17.55 -1.88
C ALA A 90 8.69 18.95 -2.39
N ASP A 91 8.11 19.38 -3.49
CA ASP A 91 8.59 20.46 -4.37
C ASP A 91 7.49 21.44 -4.83
N ALA A 92 6.23 21.25 -4.40
CA ALA A 92 5.05 21.95 -4.91
C ALA A 92 4.95 21.94 -6.45
N GLY A 93 5.41 20.86 -7.11
CA GLY A 93 5.37 20.72 -8.57
C GLY A 93 6.51 21.39 -9.33
N ASN A 94 7.53 21.93 -8.65
CA ASN A 94 8.64 22.59 -9.34
C ASN A 94 9.64 21.63 -10.00
N LEU A 95 9.83 20.41 -9.45
CA LEU A 95 10.66 19.37 -10.07
C LEU A 95 9.86 18.41 -10.95
N VAL A 96 8.54 18.39 -10.77
CA VAL A 96 7.64 17.61 -11.64
C VAL A 96 7.36 18.40 -12.91
N VAL A 97 7.31 17.70 -14.05
CA VAL A 97 7.05 18.28 -15.37
C VAL A 97 5.78 17.63 -15.92
N THR A 98 4.75 18.42 -16.15
CA THR A 98 3.47 17.97 -16.75
C THR A 98 3.58 17.89 -18.27
N ALA A 99 2.58 17.26 -18.92
CA ALA A 99 2.55 17.16 -20.38
C ALA A 99 2.55 18.55 -21.05
N GLU A 100 1.87 19.53 -20.45
CA GLU A 100 1.80 20.90 -20.96
C GLU A 100 3.17 21.63 -20.88
N GLN A 101 3.97 21.28 -19.87
CA GLN A 101 5.28 21.90 -19.63
C GLN A 101 6.40 21.20 -20.41
N TYR A 102 6.18 19.97 -20.87
CA TYR A 102 7.22 19.09 -21.41
C TYR A 102 7.99 19.73 -22.56
N GLN A 103 7.28 20.28 -23.55
CA GLN A 103 7.93 20.90 -24.72
C GLN A 103 8.80 22.11 -24.35
N ALA A 104 8.32 22.93 -23.43
CA ALA A 104 9.08 24.11 -22.97
C ALA A 104 10.34 23.71 -22.19
N VAL A 105 10.24 22.67 -21.36
CA VAL A 105 11.37 22.14 -20.58
C VAL A 105 12.40 21.47 -21.51
N MET A 106 11.95 20.71 -22.50
CA MET A 106 12.84 20.07 -23.49
C MET A 106 13.50 21.05 -24.45
N ALA A 107 12.90 22.23 -24.65
CA ALA A 107 13.52 23.29 -25.45
C ALA A 107 14.69 24.02 -24.72
N ASP A 108 14.77 23.89 -23.40
CA ASP A 108 15.89 24.40 -22.61
C ASP A 108 17.05 23.40 -22.63
N PRO A 109 18.18 23.73 -23.28
CA PRO A 109 19.32 22.82 -23.43
C PRO A 109 19.99 22.47 -22.08
N VAL A 110 19.77 23.29 -21.04
CA VAL A 110 20.31 23.08 -19.70
C VAL A 110 19.44 22.08 -18.92
N MET A 111 18.11 22.14 -19.08
CA MET A 111 17.19 21.25 -18.36
C MET A 111 16.96 19.90 -19.05
N ALA A 112 16.92 19.88 -20.39
CA ALA A 112 16.58 18.69 -21.17
C ALA A 112 17.37 17.43 -20.79
N PRO A 113 18.69 17.47 -20.52
CA PRO A 113 19.45 16.27 -20.12
C PRO A 113 19.00 15.61 -18.81
N TYR A 114 18.31 16.37 -17.96
CA TYR A 114 17.84 15.90 -16.64
C TYR A 114 16.39 15.44 -16.63
N VAL A 115 15.70 15.54 -17.75
CA VAL A 115 14.29 15.07 -17.83
C VAL A 115 14.26 13.56 -17.82
N ARG A 116 13.46 12.99 -16.90
CA ARG A 116 13.21 11.55 -16.80
C ARG A 116 11.71 11.29 -16.72
N PRO A 117 11.22 10.18 -17.27
CA PRO A 117 9.84 9.74 -17.02
C PRO A 117 9.60 9.59 -15.51
N TYR A 118 8.46 10.07 -15.01
CA TYR A 118 8.09 10.03 -13.59
C TYR A 118 6.75 9.35 -13.41
N VAL A 119 6.76 8.11 -12.91
CA VAL A 119 5.60 7.23 -12.88
C VAL A 119 5.07 7.11 -11.45
N GLY A 120 3.86 7.60 -11.23
CA GLY A 120 3.06 7.34 -10.03
C GLY A 120 1.98 6.30 -10.29
N ALA A 121 1.12 6.06 -9.29
CA ALA A 121 0.05 5.09 -9.41
C ALA A 121 -0.95 5.44 -10.54
N VAL A 122 -1.21 6.72 -10.76
CA VAL A 122 -2.12 7.18 -11.81
C VAL A 122 -1.51 6.93 -13.20
N GLU A 123 -0.25 7.28 -13.39
CA GLU A 123 0.48 7.10 -14.63
C GLU A 123 0.57 5.59 -14.97
N LEU A 124 0.93 4.77 -13.98
CA LEU A 124 1.03 3.31 -14.13
C LEU A 124 -0.33 2.68 -14.48
N ILE A 125 -1.42 3.09 -13.81
CA ILE A 125 -2.73 2.45 -13.97
C ILE A 125 -3.48 2.96 -15.21
N ARG A 126 -3.29 4.23 -15.58
CA ARG A 126 -4.03 4.90 -16.66
C ARG A 126 -3.19 5.18 -17.91
N GLY A 127 -1.89 4.87 -17.88
CA GLY A 127 -0.98 5.14 -19.00
C GLY A 127 -0.74 6.62 -19.25
N GLN A 128 -0.95 7.49 -18.26
CA GLN A 128 -0.68 8.92 -18.40
C GLN A 128 0.82 9.19 -18.42
N GLN A 129 1.20 10.25 -19.08
CA GLN A 129 2.61 10.65 -19.16
C GLN A 129 2.89 11.82 -18.21
N ARG A 130 3.99 11.71 -17.49
CA ARG A 130 4.53 12.75 -16.61
C ARG A 130 6.03 12.56 -16.49
N TRP A 131 6.75 13.63 -16.28
CA TRP A 131 8.22 13.62 -16.16
C TRP A 131 8.65 14.35 -14.90
N CYS A 132 9.93 14.27 -14.62
CA CYS A 132 10.57 15.07 -13.58
C CYS A 132 11.96 15.52 -14.03
N LEU A 133 12.46 16.55 -13.37
CA LEU A 133 13.85 16.93 -13.41
C LEU A 133 14.60 16.12 -12.35
N TRP A 134 15.39 15.16 -12.79
CA TRP A 134 16.24 14.33 -11.92
C TRP A 134 17.63 14.91 -11.88
N LEU A 135 17.88 15.75 -10.88
CA LEU A 135 19.04 16.65 -10.81
C LEU A 135 20.15 16.14 -9.89
N THR A 136 20.24 14.81 -9.68
CA THR A 136 21.24 14.21 -8.77
C THR A 136 22.66 14.60 -9.15
N ASP A 137 22.97 14.58 -10.45
CA ASP A 137 24.28 14.87 -11.02
C ASP A 137 24.29 16.21 -11.77
N MET A 138 23.50 17.18 -11.29
CA MET A 138 23.39 18.49 -11.90
C MET A 138 24.70 19.27 -11.80
N ASP A 139 25.11 19.83 -12.91
CA ASP A 139 26.21 20.83 -12.94
C ASP A 139 25.86 22.00 -11.99
N PRO A 140 26.70 22.32 -11.00
CA PRO A 140 26.47 23.44 -10.09
C PRO A 140 26.19 24.79 -10.78
N ASP A 141 26.76 25.01 -11.97
CA ASP A 141 26.59 26.25 -12.74
C ASP A 141 25.32 26.23 -13.63
N ALA A 142 24.61 25.11 -13.72
CA ALA A 142 23.40 24.99 -14.53
C ALA A 142 22.34 26.06 -14.21
N PRO A 143 22.05 26.39 -12.95
CA PRO A 143 21.06 27.44 -12.64
C PRO A 143 21.42 28.83 -13.12
N SER A 144 22.72 29.14 -13.29
CA SER A 144 23.16 30.42 -13.84
C SER A 144 22.88 30.55 -15.35
N ARG A 145 22.80 29.42 -16.05
CA ARG A 145 22.58 29.33 -17.50
C ARG A 145 21.12 29.15 -17.90
N SER A 146 20.24 28.78 -16.96
CA SER A 146 18.80 28.63 -17.18
C SER A 146 18.01 29.37 -16.11
N PRO A 147 17.39 30.52 -16.46
CA PRO A 147 16.54 31.28 -15.56
C PRO A 147 15.33 30.43 -15.05
N GLU A 148 14.79 29.57 -15.90
CA GLU A 148 13.65 28.70 -15.52
C GLU A 148 14.10 27.64 -14.52
N LEU A 149 15.26 26.99 -14.70
CA LEU A 149 15.81 26.06 -13.72
C LEU A 149 16.03 26.74 -12.37
N LYS A 150 16.64 27.93 -12.38
CA LYS A 150 16.85 28.73 -11.17
C LYS A 150 15.54 29.02 -10.46
N ARG A 151 14.54 29.52 -11.18
CA ARG A 151 13.20 29.81 -10.64
C ARG A 151 12.57 28.57 -9.99
N ARG A 152 12.68 27.40 -10.64
CA ARG A 152 12.15 26.13 -10.12
C ARG A 152 12.86 25.73 -8.82
N LEU A 153 14.18 25.84 -8.76
CA LEU A 153 14.95 25.51 -7.56
C LEU A 153 14.62 26.45 -6.38
N GLU A 154 14.49 27.75 -6.65
CA GLU A 154 14.04 28.73 -5.66
C GLU A 154 12.63 28.40 -5.14
N GLY A 155 11.72 27.99 -6.02
CA GLY A 155 10.38 27.51 -5.67
C GLY A 155 10.40 26.28 -4.74
N VAL A 156 11.26 25.31 -5.02
CA VAL A 156 11.46 24.14 -4.14
C VAL A 156 11.96 24.54 -2.76
N ALA A 157 12.98 25.39 -2.71
CA ALA A 157 13.58 25.87 -1.46
C ALA A 157 12.53 26.60 -0.60
N ALA A 158 11.79 27.52 -1.22
CA ALA A 158 10.74 28.31 -0.56
C ALA A 158 9.62 27.43 0.00
N GLU A 159 9.16 26.42 -0.77
CA GLU A 159 8.13 25.49 -0.33
C GLU A 159 8.60 24.63 0.85
N ARG A 160 9.79 24.08 0.76
CA ARG A 160 10.34 23.27 1.86
C ARG A 160 10.57 24.07 3.12
N ALA A 161 10.99 25.33 3.02
CA ALA A 161 11.18 26.21 4.16
C ALA A 161 9.87 26.48 4.94
N LYS A 162 8.71 26.45 4.25
CA LYS A 162 7.37 26.63 4.87
C LYS A 162 6.84 25.36 5.53
N SER A 163 7.47 24.20 5.35
CA SER A 163 6.96 22.93 5.83
C SER A 163 6.85 22.90 7.36
N LYS A 164 5.75 22.31 7.89
CA LYS A 164 5.59 22.06 9.33
C LYS A 164 6.60 21.05 9.86
N ALA A 165 7.08 20.12 9.03
CA ALA A 165 8.03 19.08 9.40
C ALA A 165 9.48 19.62 9.34
N ALA A 166 10.18 19.62 10.48
CA ALA A 166 11.58 20.05 10.57
C ALA A 166 12.46 19.32 9.55
N SER A 167 12.31 18.01 9.45
CA SER A 167 13.05 17.18 8.49
C SER A 167 12.83 17.55 7.02
N THR A 168 11.76 18.25 6.67
CA THR A 168 11.54 18.78 5.31
C THR A 168 12.16 20.16 5.19
N ARG A 169 12.07 21.02 6.23
CA ARG A 169 12.73 22.33 6.22
C ARG A 169 14.25 22.21 6.05
N ASP A 170 14.87 21.24 6.68
CA ASP A 170 16.33 20.98 6.56
C ASP A 170 16.75 20.66 5.12
N TRP A 171 15.83 20.16 4.32
CA TRP A 171 16.07 19.89 2.89
C TRP A 171 15.87 21.09 1.97
N ALA A 172 15.48 22.26 2.47
CA ALA A 172 15.41 23.50 1.68
C ALA A 172 16.77 23.91 1.09
N ARG A 173 17.88 23.53 1.74
CA ARG A 173 19.25 23.76 1.28
C ARG A 173 19.69 22.89 0.10
N PHE A 174 18.91 21.86 -0.24
CA PHE A 174 19.16 20.95 -1.37
C PHE A 174 17.99 20.94 -2.36
N PRO A 175 17.63 22.10 -2.97
CA PRO A 175 16.42 22.21 -3.79
C PRO A 175 16.48 21.35 -5.06
N HIS A 176 17.65 21.01 -5.57
CA HIS A 176 17.85 20.15 -6.74
C HIS A 176 17.57 18.67 -6.48
N LEU A 177 17.59 18.22 -5.22
CA LEU A 177 17.38 16.82 -4.89
C LEU A 177 15.93 16.54 -4.52
N PHE A 178 15.43 15.36 -4.88
CA PHE A 178 14.19 14.84 -4.31
C PHE A 178 14.36 14.64 -2.80
N ARG A 179 13.35 15.03 -2.02
CA ARG A 179 13.35 14.92 -0.56
C ARG A 179 13.54 13.46 -0.10
N GLN A 180 12.91 12.52 -0.78
CA GLN A 180 13.07 11.10 -0.61
C GLN A 180 13.44 10.49 -1.95
N ARG A 181 14.55 9.80 -1.98
CA ARG A 181 14.98 9.02 -3.14
C ARG A 181 14.79 7.55 -2.81
N GLY A 182 13.98 6.89 -3.63
CA GLY A 182 13.68 5.47 -3.53
C GLY A 182 14.52 4.65 -4.50
N LEU A 183 13.89 3.64 -5.11
CA LEU A 183 14.56 2.81 -6.09
C LEU A 183 15.11 3.64 -7.24
N VAL A 184 16.41 3.54 -7.45
CA VAL A 184 17.11 3.91 -8.68
C VAL A 184 17.87 2.66 -9.07
N SER A 185 17.70 2.21 -10.30
CA SER A 185 18.26 0.94 -10.79
C SER A 185 19.01 1.18 -12.10
N ASP A 186 20.06 0.44 -12.31
CA ASP A 186 20.83 0.36 -13.57
C ASP A 186 20.37 -0.82 -14.45
N VAL A 187 19.41 -1.60 -13.97
CA VAL A 187 18.79 -2.73 -14.67
C VAL A 187 17.26 -2.56 -14.69
N PRO A 188 16.55 -3.24 -15.61
CA PRO A 188 15.09 -3.21 -15.64
C PRO A 188 14.47 -3.63 -14.31
N PHE A 189 13.33 -3.02 -13.99
CA PHE A 189 12.64 -3.25 -12.73
C PHE A 189 11.12 -3.23 -12.89
N VAL A 190 10.41 -3.80 -11.93
CA VAL A 190 8.93 -3.80 -11.88
C VAL A 190 8.44 -2.70 -10.95
N GLY A 191 7.46 -1.94 -11.43
CA GLY A 191 6.68 -1.01 -10.61
C GLY A 191 5.36 -1.63 -10.16
N ILE A 192 5.06 -1.51 -8.87
CA ILE A 192 3.87 -2.06 -8.19
C ILE A 192 3.12 -0.90 -7.52
N PRO A 193 1.86 -0.63 -7.86
CA PRO A 193 1.13 0.49 -7.25
C PRO A 193 0.82 0.22 -5.77
N GLU A 194 0.93 1.27 -4.94
CA GLU A 194 0.59 1.19 -3.51
C GLU A 194 -0.87 0.81 -3.29
N VAL A 195 -1.77 1.29 -4.14
CA VAL A 195 -3.21 1.05 -4.04
C VAL A 195 -3.77 0.60 -5.39
N SER A 196 -4.62 -0.42 -5.37
CA SER A 196 -5.30 -0.95 -6.54
C SER A 196 -6.75 -1.29 -6.21
N SER A 197 -7.66 -1.09 -7.17
CA SER A 197 -9.08 -1.41 -6.98
C SER A 197 -9.31 -2.88 -6.67
N GLU A 198 -10.19 -3.17 -5.71
CA GLU A 198 -10.55 -4.54 -5.32
C GLU A 198 -11.22 -5.35 -6.45
N GLY A 199 -11.88 -4.67 -7.40
CA GLY A 199 -12.56 -5.30 -8.53
C GLY A 199 -11.62 -5.85 -9.61
N ARG A 200 -10.31 -5.60 -9.53
CA ARG A 200 -9.36 -6.12 -10.52
C ARG A 200 -9.11 -7.61 -10.33
N ALA A 201 -8.95 -8.32 -11.45
CA ALA A 201 -8.57 -9.73 -11.47
C ALA A 201 -7.07 -9.92 -11.19
N TYR A 202 -6.25 -8.91 -11.53
CA TYR A 202 -4.79 -8.91 -11.40
C TYR A 202 -4.29 -7.58 -10.87
N LEU A 203 -3.15 -7.57 -10.19
CA LEU A 203 -2.48 -6.34 -9.78
C LEU A 203 -1.87 -5.67 -11.03
N PRO A 204 -2.12 -4.36 -11.26
CA PRO A 204 -1.58 -3.65 -12.42
C PRO A 204 -0.10 -3.29 -12.16
N VAL A 205 0.79 -4.17 -12.51
CA VAL A 205 2.25 -3.96 -12.46
C VAL A 205 2.79 -3.71 -13.87
N ALA A 206 3.93 -3.04 -13.97
CA ALA A 206 4.58 -2.80 -15.23
C ALA A 206 6.10 -2.89 -15.10
N HIS A 207 6.77 -3.33 -16.19
CA HIS A 207 8.21 -3.22 -16.34
C HIS A 207 8.61 -1.81 -16.74
N PHE A 208 9.73 -1.38 -16.21
CA PHE A 208 10.35 -0.10 -16.48
C PHE A 208 11.84 -0.25 -16.78
N GLU A 209 12.32 0.58 -17.68
CA GLU A 209 13.74 0.75 -17.97
C GLU A 209 14.41 1.58 -16.86
N PRO A 210 15.75 1.50 -16.74
CA PRO A 210 16.52 2.16 -15.68
C PRO A 210 16.38 3.68 -15.61
N ASP A 211 16.01 4.33 -16.70
CA ASP A 211 15.85 5.80 -16.77
C ASP A 211 14.54 6.30 -16.14
N VAL A 212 13.61 5.41 -15.81
CA VAL A 212 12.31 5.74 -15.23
C VAL A 212 12.43 5.95 -13.72
N ILE A 213 11.92 7.07 -13.24
CA ILE A 213 11.81 7.36 -11.81
C ILE A 213 10.38 7.04 -11.36
N ILE A 214 10.23 6.15 -10.38
CA ILE A 214 8.91 5.87 -9.78
C ILE A 214 8.64 6.76 -8.58
N SER A 215 7.38 7.15 -8.39
CA SER A 215 6.96 7.98 -7.27
C SER A 215 6.74 7.14 -6.00
N ASN A 216 6.70 7.80 -4.85
CA ASN A 216 6.37 7.16 -3.57
C ASN A 216 4.97 6.53 -3.49
N LYS A 217 4.20 6.54 -4.58
CA LYS A 217 2.91 5.82 -4.75
C LYS A 217 3.06 4.54 -5.56
N VAL A 218 4.28 4.20 -5.91
CA VAL A 218 4.68 2.97 -6.59
C VAL A 218 5.86 2.38 -5.83
N TYR A 219 5.82 1.09 -5.59
CA TYR A 219 6.97 0.32 -5.13
C TYR A 219 7.74 -0.20 -6.32
N GLY A 220 9.04 -0.43 -6.14
CA GLY A 220 9.88 -1.00 -7.18
C GLY A 220 10.69 -2.18 -6.68
N ALA A 221 10.88 -3.15 -7.56
CA ALA A 221 11.76 -4.30 -7.37
C ALA A 221 12.56 -4.57 -8.63
N VAL A 222 13.85 -4.84 -8.50
CA VAL A 222 14.71 -5.25 -9.61
C VAL A 222 14.20 -6.58 -10.19
N ASP A 223 14.07 -6.66 -11.50
CA ASP A 223 13.46 -7.80 -12.18
C ASP A 223 14.09 -8.05 -13.57
N PRO A 224 15.36 -8.47 -13.64
CA PRO A 224 16.04 -8.68 -14.91
C PRO A 224 15.51 -9.90 -15.66
N ASP A 225 14.88 -10.85 -14.97
CA ASP A 225 14.42 -12.13 -15.51
C ASP A 225 12.88 -12.26 -15.63
N GLY A 226 12.11 -11.23 -15.24
CA GLY A 226 10.65 -11.21 -15.34
C GLY A 226 9.90 -12.02 -14.27
N ILE A 227 10.59 -12.58 -13.29
CA ILE A 227 9.98 -13.40 -12.22
C ILE A 227 9.11 -12.55 -11.31
N VAL A 228 9.59 -11.37 -10.91
CA VAL A 228 8.83 -10.46 -10.05
C VAL A 228 7.53 -10.03 -10.73
N PHE A 229 7.61 -9.69 -12.02
CA PHE A 229 6.43 -9.35 -12.82
C PHE A 229 5.43 -10.50 -12.86
N ALA A 230 5.89 -11.72 -13.19
CA ALA A 230 5.04 -12.90 -13.29
C ALA A 230 4.35 -13.22 -11.96
N VAL A 231 5.06 -13.13 -10.85
CA VAL A 231 4.51 -13.35 -9.50
C VAL A 231 3.53 -12.25 -9.14
N ALA A 232 3.91 -10.99 -9.24
CA ALA A 232 3.09 -9.86 -8.80
C ALA A 232 1.82 -9.67 -9.64
N SER A 233 1.86 -10.00 -10.94
CA SER A 233 0.70 -9.97 -11.85
C SER A 233 -0.19 -11.22 -11.77
N SER A 234 0.18 -12.23 -10.97
CA SER A 234 -0.58 -13.49 -10.88
C SER A 234 -1.91 -13.33 -10.14
N SER A 235 -2.89 -14.16 -10.51
CA SER A 235 -4.17 -14.28 -9.79
C SER A 235 -3.97 -14.75 -8.35
N MET A 236 -2.88 -15.47 -8.08
CA MET A 236 -2.55 -15.92 -6.74
C MET A 236 -2.08 -14.78 -5.86
N PHE A 237 -1.22 -13.91 -6.36
CA PHE A 237 -0.73 -12.77 -5.59
C PHE A 237 -1.84 -11.78 -5.25
N ILE A 238 -2.74 -11.47 -6.19
CA ILE A 238 -3.89 -10.61 -5.87
C ILE A 238 -4.87 -11.29 -4.89
N THR A 239 -5.04 -12.61 -4.95
CA THR A 239 -5.86 -13.35 -3.97
C THR A 239 -5.22 -13.31 -2.57
N TRP A 240 -3.89 -13.44 -2.50
CA TRP A 240 -3.13 -13.26 -1.28
C TRP A 240 -3.30 -11.85 -0.72
N MET A 241 -3.14 -10.82 -1.54
CA MET A 241 -3.39 -9.42 -1.13
C MET A 241 -4.81 -9.19 -0.64
N LYS A 242 -5.80 -9.78 -1.30
CA LYS A 242 -7.23 -9.71 -0.88
C LYS A 242 -7.47 -10.34 0.49
N THR A 243 -6.66 -11.32 0.87
CA THR A 243 -6.81 -12.09 2.12
C THR A 243 -6.04 -11.44 3.28
N VAL A 244 -4.75 -11.17 3.11
CA VAL A 244 -3.87 -10.73 4.21
C VAL A 244 -3.53 -9.25 4.17
N GLY A 245 -3.72 -8.60 3.02
CA GLY A 245 -3.34 -7.20 2.82
C GLY A 245 -4.27 -6.22 3.53
N GLY A 246 -3.72 -5.04 3.81
CA GLY A 246 -4.51 -3.89 4.24
C GLY A 246 -5.42 -3.36 3.14
N ARG A 247 -6.33 -2.47 3.53
CA ARG A 247 -7.24 -1.81 2.59
C ARG A 247 -7.27 -0.31 2.84
N MET A 248 -7.42 0.43 1.77
CA MET A 248 -7.76 1.85 1.81
C MET A 248 -9.21 2.00 1.32
N LYS A 249 -10.16 2.11 2.24
CA LYS A 249 -11.59 1.89 1.98
C LYS A 249 -11.83 0.46 1.50
N SER A 250 -12.29 0.25 0.25
CA SER A 250 -12.41 -1.07 -0.37
C SER A 250 -11.16 -1.49 -1.16
N ASP A 251 -10.33 -0.53 -1.57
CA ASP A 251 -9.18 -0.78 -2.43
C ASP A 251 -8.06 -1.54 -1.72
N LEU A 252 -7.38 -2.40 -2.46
CA LEU A 252 -6.27 -3.20 -1.94
C LEU A 252 -5.05 -2.31 -1.73
N SER A 253 -4.42 -2.41 -0.55
CA SER A 253 -3.17 -1.73 -0.24
C SER A 253 -2.02 -2.71 -0.26
N PHE A 254 -1.07 -2.50 -1.16
CA PHE A 254 0.18 -3.25 -1.21
C PHE A 254 1.08 -2.85 -0.03
N SER A 255 1.73 -3.83 0.56
CA SER A 255 2.70 -3.65 1.64
C SER A 255 3.93 -4.50 1.38
N SER A 256 5.12 -3.89 1.35
CA SER A 256 6.37 -4.63 1.27
C SER A 256 6.54 -5.61 2.43
N THR A 257 6.16 -5.19 3.64
CA THR A 257 6.41 -5.98 4.87
C THR A 257 5.39 -7.10 5.14
N ILE A 258 4.16 -6.99 4.62
CA ILE A 258 3.10 -7.99 4.84
C ILE A 258 2.82 -8.76 3.55
N THR A 259 2.37 -8.05 2.50
CA THR A 259 1.89 -8.73 1.30
C THR A 259 3.03 -9.29 0.46
N TRP A 260 4.14 -8.56 0.33
CA TRP A 260 5.28 -9.03 -0.44
C TRP A 260 6.20 -9.97 0.36
N ASN A 261 6.77 -9.48 1.44
CA ASN A 261 7.70 -10.27 2.24
C ASN A 261 7.06 -11.48 2.93
N GLY A 262 5.74 -11.46 3.12
CA GLY A 262 4.98 -12.60 3.66
C GLY A 262 4.50 -13.60 2.60
N PHE A 263 4.69 -13.31 1.29
CA PHE A 263 4.18 -14.17 0.24
C PHE A 263 4.91 -15.52 0.19
N PRO A 264 4.19 -16.66 0.31
CA PRO A 264 4.80 -17.97 0.43
C PRO A 264 5.11 -18.58 -0.96
N LEU A 265 5.97 -17.94 -1.75
CA LEU A 265 6.44 -18.51 -3.00
C LEU A 265 7.34 -19.72 -2.68
N PRO A 266 7.07 -20.92 -3.22
CA PRO A 266 7.98 -22.06 -3.06
C PRO A 266 9.29 -21.80 -3.78
N ALA A 267 10.36 -22.46 -3.35
CA ALA A 267 11.63 -22.41 -4.06
C ALA A 267 11.46 -22.80 -5.52
N LEU A 268 11.95 -21.95 -6.42
CA LEU A 268 11.80 -22.14 -7.86
C LEU A 268 12.92 -23.03 -8.40
N THR A 269 12.56 -24.04 -9.19
CA THR A 269 13.54 -24.79 -10.00
C THR A 269 13.89 -23.99 -11.26
N ASP A 270 14.98 -24.36 -11.95
CA ASP A 270 15.35 -23.74 -13.23
C ASP A 270 14.22 -23.84 -14.27
N LYS A 271 13.49 -24.96 -14.28
CA LYS A 271 12.31 -25.14 -15.13
C LYS A 271 11.19 -24.15 -14.78
N ASP A 272 10.97 -23.88 -13.49
CA ASP A 272 9.97 -22.91 -13.05
C ASP A 272 10.34 -21.49 -13.46
N ARG A 273 11.62 -21.13 -13.29
CA ARG A 273 12.15 -19.82 -13.72
C ARG A 273 11.99 -19.62 -15.21
N ALA A 274 12.38 -20.60 -16.02
CA ALA A 274 12.20 -20.55 -17.46
C ALA A 274 10.73 -20.41 -17.87
N ALA A 275 9.81 -21.13 -17.21
CA ALA A 275 8.38 -21.06 -17.50
C ALA A 275 7.78 -19.70 -17.11
N LEU A 276 8.22 -19.08 -16.00
CA LEU A 276 7.79 -17.76 -15.58
C LEU A 276 8.31 -16.67 -16.53
N ALA A 277 9.57 -16.74 -16.93
CA ALA A 277 10.18 -15.80 -17.89
C ALA A 277 9.49 -15.84 -19.25
N LEU A 278 9.14 -17.02 -19.77
CA LEU A 278 8.35 -17.16 -21.01
C LEU A 278 6.94 -16.57 -20.86
N GLY A 279 6.28 -16.76 -19.75
CA GLY A 279 4.96 -16.18 -19.45
C GLY A 279 4.96 -14.66 -19.48
N HIS A 280 6.06 -14.03 -19.09
CA HIS A 280 6.25 -12.58 -19.17
C HIS A 280 6.26 -12.06 -20.62
N GLN A 281 6.92 -12.77 -21.54
CA GLN A 281 7.05 -12.35 -22.96
C GLN A 281 5.73 -12.43 -23.75
N HIS A 282 4.77 -13.25 -23.32
CA HIS A 282 3.53 -13.54 -24.06
C HIS A 282 2.26 -12.89 -23.48
N GLY A 283 2.37 -12.07 -22.42
CA GLY A 283 1.22 -11.46 -21.75
C GLY A 283 0.42 -12.45 -20.87
N PRO A 284 -0.79 -12.09 -20.36
CA PRO A 284 -1.47 -12.78 -19.27
C PRO A 284 -2.05 -14.17 -19.57
N ARG A 285 -1.64 -14.85 -20.62
CA ARG A 285 -2.00 -16.25 -20.83
C ARG A 285 -1.08 -17.11 -19.96
N LEU A 286 -1.60 -17.52 -18.81
CA LEU A 286 -0.93 -18.48 -17.93
C LEU A 286 -0.71 -19.79 -18.68
N GLY A 287 0.54 -20.07 -19.08
CA GLY A 287 0.94 -21.36 -19.64
C GLY A 287 0.83 -22.49 -18.58
N GLU A 288 0.88 -23.75 -19.04
CA GLU A 288 0.79 -24.95 -18.17
C GLU A 288 1.79 -24.92 -17.01
N GLY A 289 3.02 -24.43 -17.25
CA GLY A 289 4.04 -24.30 -16.20
C GLY A 289 3.64 -23.37 -15.04
N THR A 290 2.88 -22.30 -15.31
CA THR A 290 2.40 -21.41 -14.26
C THR A 290 1.30 -22.06 -13.42
N GLN A 291 0.50 -22.96 -14.02
CA GLN A 291 -0.54 -23.71 -13.27
C GLN A 291 0.08 -24.69 -12.28
N ASP A 292 1.21 -25.32 -12.62
CA ASP A 292 1.93 -26.22 -11.72
C ASP A 292 2.57 -25.48 -10.54
N ILE A 293 3.11 -24.27 -10.79
CA ILE A 293 3.59 -23.39 -9.72
C ILE A 293 2.44 -23.01 -8.80
N VAL A 294 1.26 -22.66 -9.34
CA VAL A 294 0.05 -22.38 -8.58
C VAL A 294 -0.37 -23.54 -7.69
N ARG A 295 -0.29 -24.78 -8.20
CA ARG A 295 -0.56 -25.99 -7.40
C ARG A 295 0.45 -26.16 -6.27
N ARG A 296 1.75 -25.96 -6.53
CA ARG A 296 2.80 -26.09 -5.50
C ARG A 296 2.69 -25.03 -4.44
N VAL A 297 2.37 -23.78 -4.79
CA VAL A 297 2.14 -22.70 -3.81
C VAL A 297 0.93 -23.02 -2.94
N ARG A 298 -0.16 -23.57 -3.49
CA ARG A 298 -1.29 -24.05 -2.69
C ARG A 298 -0.86 -25.14 -1.72
N GLY A 299 -0.04 -26.10 -2.17
CA GLY A 299 0.53 -27.16 -1.35
C GLY A 299 1.47 -26.62 -0.26
N ALA A 300 2.36 -25.67 -0.59
CA ALA A 300 3.29 -25.06 0.35
C ALA A 300 2.56 -24.21 1.41
N ALA A 301 1.56 -23.43 1.02
CA ALA A 301 0.71 -22.70 1.95
C ALA A 301 -0.02 -23.66 2.92
N GLN A 302 -0.47 -24.81 2.42
CA GLN A 302 -1.13 -25.84 3.21
C GLN A 302 -0.15 -26.56 4.15
N MET A 303 1.10 -26.83 3.71
CA MET A 303 2.16 -27.39 4.55
C MET A 303 2.66 -26.41 5.62
N GLN A 304 2.78 -25.12 5.32
CA GLN A 304 3.13 -24.11 6.32
C GLN A 304 2.01 -23.94 7.37
N CYS A 305 0.75 -24.08 6.97
CA CYS A 305 -0.37 -24.13 7.90
C CYS A 305 -0.32 -25.35 8.82
N THR A 306 0.21 -26.49 8.35
CA THR A 306 0.33 -27.73 9.15
C THR A 306 1.65 -27.83 9.92
N GLY A 307 2.73 -27.17 9.43
CA GLY A 307 4.08 -27.20 10.02
C GLY A 307 4.41 -26.05 10.96
N ALA A 308 3.62 -24.99 10.98
CA ALA A 308 3.76 -23.94 11.96
C ALA A 308 3.40 -24.51 13.33
N LYS A 309 4.41 -24.92 14.10
CA LYS A 309 4.24 -25.16 15.55
C LYS A 309 3.61 -23.89 16.09
N VAL A 310 2.33 -23.99 16.41
CA VAL A 310 1.62 -22.99 17.20
C VAL A 310 2.47 -22.77 18.43
N ARG A 311 3.19 -21.66 18.50
CA ARG A 311 3.67 -21.15 19.79
C ARG A 311 2.41 -20.77 20.54
N GLN A 312 1.82 -21.74 21.21
CA GLN A 312 0.94 -21.46 22.33
C GLN A 312 1.78 -20.62 23.29
N ARG A 313 1.49 -19.31 23.32
CA ARG A 313 1.88 -18.53 24.49
C ARG A 313 1.12 -19.17 25.65
N GLY A 314 1.83 -19.96 26.44
CA GLY A 314 1.33 -20.43 27.70
C GLY A 314 0.88 -19.24 28.53
N PRO A 315 -0.04 -19.41 29.46
CA PRO A 315 -0.42 -18.34 30.38
C PRO A 315 0.85 -17.80 31.03
N PRO A 316 0.96 -16.48 31.29
CA PRO A 316 2.11 -15.91 31.96
C PRO A 316 2.32 -16.61 33.30
N PRO A 317 3.56 -16.94 33.71
CA PRO A 317 3.83 -17.51 35.02
C PRO A 317 3.57 -16.43 36.07
N GLY A 318 2.51 -16.55 36.83
CA GLY A 318 2.15 -15.63 37.89
C GLY A 318 0.67 -15.78 38.25
N GLY A 319 0.41 -16.66 39.22
CA GLY A 319 -0.91 -16.89 39.75
C GLY A 319 -1.53 -15.60 40.30
N VAL A 320 -2.57 -15.12 39.66
CA VAL A 320 -3.50 -14.19 40.24
C VAL A 320 -4.53 -14.99 41.02
N LYS A 321 -4.49 -14.87 42.34
CA LYS A 321 -5.49 -15.43 43.24
C LYS A 321 -6.90 -14.98 42.81
N ALA A 322 -7.77 -15.93 42.64
CA ALA A 322 -9.19 -15.68 42.48
C ALA A 322 -9.71 -14.85 43.66
N GLY A 323 -10.29 -13.71 43.40
CA GLY A 323 -11.02 -12.95 44.42
C GLY A 323 -10.85 -11.45 44.41
N GLN A 324 -10.95 -10.77 43.29
CA GLN A 324 -11.36 -9.36 43.29
C GLN A 324 -12.25 -9.07 42.07
N PRO A 325 -13.44 -8.49 42.26
CA PRO A 325 -14.31 -8.12 41.17
C PRO A 325 -13.72 -6.94 40.42
N PHE A 326 -13.55 -7.09 39.10
CA PHE A 326 -13.19 -6.00 38.20
C PHE A 326 -14.15 -4.82 38.38
N GLY A 327 -13.60 -3.68 38.76
CA GLY A 327 -14.31 -2.43 38.84
C GLY A 327 -15.00 -2.07 37.52
N ARG A 328 -16.28 -1.75 37.60
CA ARG A 328 -17.06 -1.26 36.47
C ARG A 328 -16.38 -0.03 35.86
N CYS A 329 -15.94 -0.13 34.61
CA CYS A 329 -15.62 1.04 33.80
C CYS A 329 -16.89 1.89 33.69
N ARG A 330 -16.91 3.03 34.37
CA ARG A 330 -17.91 4.07 34.13
C ARG A 330 -17.58 4.75 32.79
N PRO A 331 -18.56 4.96 31.91
CA PRO A 331 -18.35 5.83 30.77
C PRO A 331 -18.08 7.24 31.24
N GLN A 332 -16.96 7.82 30.82
CA GLN A 332 -16.74 9.26 31.02
C GLN A 332 -17.83 10.03 30.27
N ARG A 333 -18.65 10.75 31.02
CA ARG A 333 -19.55 11.73 30.44
C ARG A 333 -18.73 12.83 29.77
N ALA A 334 -18.96 13.02 28.47
CA ALA A 334 -18.54 14.22 27.78
C ALA A 334 -19.12 15.44 28.51
N VAL A 335 -18.25 16.25 29.07
CA VAL A 335 -18.60 17.56 29.62
C VAL A 335 -18.88 18.46 28.42
N GLY A 336 -20.14 18.76 28.19
CA GLY A 336 -20.57 19.74 27.20
C GLY A 336 -20.26 21.14 27.73
N GLU A 337 -19.32 21.81 27.13
CA GLU A 337 -19.26 23.29 27.22
C GLU A 337 -20.34 23.88 26.32
N ARG A 338 -21.50 24.13 26.95
CA ARG A 338 -22.47 25.11 26.45
C ARG A 338 -22.47 26.29 27.40
N GLY A 339 -22.25 27.44 26.82
CA GLY A 339 -22.76 28.67 27.35
C GLY A 339 -21.74 29.62 27.91
N GLN A 340 -21.36 30.58 27.11
CA GLN A 340 -21.30 32.00 27.49
C GLN A 340 -20.72 32.84 26.35
N ILE A 341 -21.51 33.04 25.30
CA ILE A 341 -21.38 34.22 24.44
C ILE A 341 -22.74 34.88 24.38
N ALA A 342 -23.03 35.74 25.30
CA ALA A 342 -24.00 36.84 25.14
C ALA A 342 -23.89 37.76 26.33
N ARG A 343 -23.54 39.01 26.07
CA ARG A 343 -23.67 40.24 26.87
C ARG A 343 -22.35 40.93 27.17
N ARG A 344 -21.87 41.69 26.18
CA ARG A 344 -21.26 43.02 26.39
C ARG A 344 -21.26 43.81 25.07
N ALA A 345 -22.43 44.29 24.73
CA ALA A 345 -22.59 45.49 23.91
C ALA A 345 -23.55 46.41 24.67
N ARG A 346 -23.02 47.48 25.21
CA ARG A 346 -23.64 48.79 25.46
C ARG A 346 -23.07 49.43 26.73
N ARG A 347 -22.23 50.40 26.46
CA ARG A 347 -21.90 51.64 27.20
C ARG A 347 -20.43 51.91 26.93
N GLY A 348 -20.00 53.05 26.43
CA GLY A 348 -20.61 54.32 26.29
C GLY A 348 -19.74 55.19 25.42
N ASN A 349 -20.44 55.96 24.66
CA ASN A 349 -19.93 57.12 23.96
C ASN A 349 -20.08 58.31 24.93
N ARG A 350 -19.01 59.04 25.20
CA ARG A 350 -18.93 60.49 25.50
C ARG A 350 -17.57 60.81 26.15
N GLY A 351 -16.86 61.63 25.47
CA GLY A 351 -15.66 62.30 25.90
C GLY A 351 -14.67 62.41 24.72
#